data_1f280112b0b73b2183481ecb9c345325
#
_entry.id   1f280112b0b73b2183481ecb9c345325
#
_cell.length_a   1.000
_cell.length_b   1.000
_cell.length_c   1.000
_cell.angle_alpha   90.00
_cell.angle_beta   90.00
_cell.angle_gamma   90.00
#
_symmetry.space_group_name_H-M   'P 1'
#
loop_
_entity.id
_entity.type
_entity.pdbx_description
1 polymer ?
#
loop_
_entity_poly.entity_id
_entity_poly.type
_entity_poly.pdbx_seq_one_letter_code
_entity_poly.pdbx_strand_id
1 'polypeptide(L)'
;LKNPVIPTIIEVLKVVATTFGGAAILFNVFYAAKRAKAMDDSAIAANKSAEAALDNAKAALKNAEAAQDKQITERFTKAVELLASENISIRLGGIYALERIAKDSEKDHWTIMKVLTAFVREKAPLKKEEIQQEQLPKIPTDIQAALTIIGQRDVKRDPNNQRLNLQNTNLERVDLSGANLQGADLSGANLQGADLREANLQGADLREANLQGADLIEANLQEADFSDANLKGAYVSKANLHVADLGGTNLQGAFLIEANLQGAFLIEANLQGAFLREANLQGADLALAQNLKQEQIKIAFGDSATILPDNLERPVHWTQAE
;
A
#
# COMPACT_ATOMS: atom_id res chain seq x y z
N LEU A 1 35.44 -102.28 -33.52
CA LEU A 1 35.29 -101.36 -34.67
C LEU A 1 34.69 -100.03 -34.17
N LYS A 2 35.55 -98.99 -33.89
CA LYS A 2 35.09 -97.66 -33.60
C LYS A 2 34.71 -97.01 -34.91
N ASN A 3 33.47 -96.65 -35.01
CA ASN A 3 32.89 -96.00 -36.22
C ASN A 3 33.47 -94.57 -36.31
N PRO A 4 34.35 -94.24 -37.30
CA PRO A 4 35.06 -92.96 -37.40
C PRO A 4 34.13 -91.80 -37.81
N VAL A 5 32.86 -92.04 -38.09
CA VAL A 5 31.93 -91.06 -38.59
C VAL A 5 31.38 -90.14 -37.51
N ILE A 6 31.26 -90.63 -36.25
CA ILE A 6 30.68 -89.91 -35.16
C ILE A 6 31.53 -88.70 -34.70
N PRO A 7 32.88 -88.80 -34.55
CA PRO A 7 33.74 -87.66 -34.19
C PRO A 7 33.66 -86.52 -35.23
N THR A 8 33.62 -86.88 -36.52
CA THR A 8 33.58 -85.94 -37.64
C THR A 8 32.24 -85.10 -37.66
N ILE A 9 31.14 -85.81 -37.37
CA ILE A 9 29.80 -85.12 -37.28
C ILE A 9 29.80 -84.15 -36.09
N ILE A 10 30.36 -84.50 -34.94
CA ILE A 10 30.43 -83.64 -33.77
C ILE A 10 31.30 -82.38 -34.03
N GLU A 11 32.44 -82.55 -34.74
CA GLU A 11 33.30 -81.41 -35.12
C GLU A 11 32.62 -80.49 -36.13
N VAL A 12 31.92 -81.06 -37.14
CA VAL A 12 31.17 -80.27 -38.11
C VAL A 12 30.05 -79.52 -37.42
N LEU A 13 29.33 -80.12 -36.45
CA LEU A 13 28.30 -79.45 -35.67
C LEU A 13 28.86 -78.37 -34.75
N LYS A 14 30.07 -78.56 -34.17
CA LYS A 14 30.75 -77.55 -33.40
C LYS A 14 31.14 -76.33 -34.28
N VAL A 15 31.72 -76.58 -35.45
CA VAL A 15 32.11 -75.52 -36.40
C VAL A 15 30.88 -74.79 -36.91
N VAL A 16 29.81 -75.51 -37.21
CA VAL A 16 28.52 -74.90 -37.63
C VAL A 16 27.94 -74.08 -36.46
N ALA A 17 27.93 -74.64 -35.23
CA ALA A 17 27.40 -73.87 -34.07
C ALA A 17 28.26 -72.66 -33.74
N THR A 18 29.59 -72.72 -33.84
CA THR A 18 30.47 -71.58 -33.60
C THR A 18 30.37 -70.53 -34.72
N THR A 19 30.32 -70.99 -35.97
CA THR A 19 30.21 -70.02 -37.10
C THR A 19 28.85 -69.36 -37.17
N PHE A 20 27.78 -70.14 -37.12
CA PHE A 20 26.45 -69.61 -37.13
C PHE A 20 26.02 -68.89 -35.82
N GLY A 21 26.48 -69.42 -34.67
CA GLY A 21 26.34 -68.80 -33.37
C GLY A 21 27.03 -67.42 -33.32
N GLY A 22 28.30 -67.39 -33.80
CA GLY A 22 29.05 -66.15 -33.93
C GLY A 22 28.39 -65.14 -34.90
N ALA A 23 27.89 -65.62 -36.06
CA ALA A 23 27.20 -64.80 -37.01
C ALA A 23 25.88 -64.23 -36.42
N ALA A 24 25.11 -65.03 -35.69
CA ALA A 24 23.91 -64.63 -35.00
C ALA A 24 24.17 -63.58 -33.91
N ILE A 25 25.27 -63.72 -33.14
CA ILE A 25 25.70 -62.74 -32.15
C ILE A 25 26.07 -61.40 -32.83
N LEU A 26 26.90 -61.45 -33.90
CA LEU A 26 27.25 -60.24 -34.67
C LEU A 26 26.03 -59.55 -35.30
N PHE A 27 25.10 -60.34 -35.79
CA PHE A 27 23.83 -59.83 -36.35
C PHE A 27 22.99 -59.15 -35.25
N ASN A 28 22.84 -59.75 -34.09
CA ASN A 28 22.11 -59.18 -32.96
C ASN A 28 22.79 -57.90 -32.44
N VAL A 29 24.12 -57.86 -32.34
CA VAL A 29 24.88 -56.66 -31.94
C VAL A 29 24.70 -55.54 -32.97
N PHE A 30 24.79 -55.89 -34.29
CA PHE A 30 24.55 -54.91 -35.33
C PHE A 30 23.14 -54.28 -35.29
N TYR A 31 22.10 -55.14 -35.12
CA TYR A 31 20.73 -54.64 -35.01
C TYR A 31 20.46 -53.87 -33.69
N ALA A 32 21.09 -54.30 -32.59
CA ALA A 32 21.03 -53.57 -31.34
C ALA A 32 21.69 -52.17 -31.46
N ALA A 33 22.87 -52.09 -32.08
CA ALA A 33 23.52 -50.82 -32.35
C ALA A 33 22.72 -49.92 -33.29
N LYS A 34 22.11 -50.49 -34.32
CA LYS A 34 21.21 -49.75 -35.23
C LYS A 34 19.96 -49.22 -34.53
N ARG A 35 19.37 -50.05 -33.65
CA ARG A 35 18.21 -49.60 -32.81
C ARG A 35 18.62 -48.52 -31.82
N ALA A 36 19.76 -48.67 -31.15
CA ALA A 36 20.27 -47.66 -30.23
C ALA A 36 20.51 -46.32 -30.91
N LYS A 37 21.13 -46.34 -32.10
CA LYS A 37 21.30 -45.13 -32.90
C LYS A 37 19.97 -44.50 -33.32
N ALA A 38 18.98 -45.29 -33.78
CA ALA A 38 17.67 -44.77 -34.16
C ALA A 38 16.94 -44.20 -32.94
N MET A 39 17.09 -44.75 -31.74
CA MET A 39 16.56 -44.21 -30.49
C MET A 39 17.24 -42.90 -30.10
N ASP A 40 18.55 -42.82 -30.26
CA ASP A 40 19.31 -41.58 -30.00
C ASP A 40 18.95 -40.46 -30.98
N ASP A 41 18.89 -40.75 -32.28
CA ASP A 41 18.41 -39.80 -33.31
C ASP A 41 16.97 -39.29 -33.04
N SER A 42 16.08 -40.22 -32.57
CA SER A 42 14.71 -39.87 -32.17
C SER A 42 14.66 -39.01 -30.94
N ALA A 43 15.54 -39.28 -29.92
CA ALA A 43 15.63 -38.48 -28.72
C ALA A 43 16.15 -37.06 -29.02
N ILE A 44 17.16 -36.94 -29.88
CA ILE A 44 17.70 -35.66 -30.34
C ILE A 44 16.62 -34.85 -31.06
N ALA A 45 15.87 -35.48 -31.97
CA ALA A 45 14.77 -34.85 -32.69
C ALA A 45 13.65 -34.40 -31.73
N ALA A 46 13.29 -35.23 -30.75
CA ALA A 46 12.30 -34.88 -29.72
C ALA A 46 12.75 -33.68 -28.86
N ASN A 47 14.03 -33.67 -28.41
CA ASN A 47 14.60 -32.55 -27.65
C ASN A 47 14.57 -31.23 -28.46
N LYS A 48 15.00 -31.27 -29.74
CA LYS A 48 14.94 -30.11 -30.63
C LYS A 48 13.52 -29.61 -30.85
N SER A 49 12.56 -30.52 -30.95
CA SER A 49 11.13 -30.15 -31.07
C SER A 49 10.60 -29.53 -29.78
N ALA A 50 11.03 -30.04 -28.62
CA ALA A 50 10.66 -29.49 -27.32
C ALA A 50 11.26 -28.09 -27.10
N GLU A 51 12.53 -27.87 -27.48
CA GLU A 51 13.16 -26.54 -27.44
C GLU A 51 12.42 -25.53 -28.33
N ALA A 52 12.11 -25.92 -29.57
CA ALA A 52 11.33 -25.05 -30.47
C ALA A 52 9.92 -24.75 -29.95
N ALA A 53 9.26 -25.72 -29.33
CA ALA A 53 7.97 -25.52 -28.68
C ALA A 53 8.07 -24.55 -27.49
N LEU A 54 9.13 -24.66 -26.67
CA LEU A 54 9.41 -23.76 -25.56
C LEU A 54 9.64 -22.31 -26.03
N ASP A 55 10.43 -22.14 -27.10
CA ASP A 55 10.71 -20.81 -27.66
C ASP A 55 9.46 -20.18 -28.27
N ASN A 56 8.63 -20.96 -28.93
CA ASN A 56 7.32 -20.49 -29.44
C ASN A 56 6.39 -20.10 -28.27
N ALA A 57 6.36 -20.86 -27.19
CA ALA A 57 5.57 -20.53 -25.99
C ALA A 57 6.04 -19.24 -25.31
N LYS A 58 7.38 -19.04 -25.22
CA LYS A 58 7.95 -17.79 -24.72
C LYS A 58 7.59 -16.59 -25.59
N ALA A 59 7.68 -16.74 -26.90
CA ALA A 59 7.30 -15.70 -27.86
C ALA A 59 5.80 -15.36 -27.78
N ALA A 60 4.95 -16.38 -27.64
CA ALA A 60 3.50 -16.20 -27.47
C ALA A 60 3.18 -15.47 -26.14
N LEU A 61 3.85 -15.82 -25.05
CA LEU A 61 3.71 -15.14 -23.76
C LEU A 61 4.09 -13.65 -23.88
N LYS A 62 5.25 -13.36 -24.44
CA LYS A 62 5.72 -11.98 -24.66
C LYS A 62 4.74 -11.16 -25.52
N ASN A 63 4.18 -11.77 -26.57
CA ASN A 63 3.18 -11.10 -27.41
C ASN A 63 1.87 -10.85 -26.66
N ALA A 64 1.45 -11.78 -25.80
CA ALA A 64 0.26 -11.63 -24.94
C ALA A 64 0.45 -10.49 -23.93
N GLU A 65 1.61 -10.44 -23.26
CA GLU A 65 1.98 -9.35 -22.36
C GLU A 65 1.98 -7.98 -23.06
N ALA A 66 2.59 -7.89 -24.25
CA ALA A 66 2.61 -6.65 -25.02
C ALA A 66 1.20 -6.22 -25.46
N ALA A 67 0.34 -7.17 -25.82
CA ALA A 67 -1.05 -6.88 -26.18
C ALA A 67 -1.85 -6.40 -24.96
N GLN A 68 -1.64 -7.00 -23.81
CA GLN A 68 -2.25 -6.57 -22.54
C GLN A 68 -1.81 -5.15 -22.15
N ASP A 69 -0.50 -4.85 -22.24
CA ASP A 69 0.04 -3.53 -21.96
C ASP A 69 -0.54 -2.46 -22.89
N LYS A 70 -0.67 -2.76 -24.18
CA LYS A 70 -1.31 -1.86 -25.13
C LYS A 70 -2.78 -1.61 -24.75
N GLN A 71 -3.53 -2.63 -24.41
CA GLN A 71 -4.93 -2.50 -23.99
C GLN A 71 -5.07 -1.66 -22.71
N ILE A 72 -4.17 -1.86 -21.74
CA ILE A 72 -4.16 -1.06 -20.49
C ILE A 72 -3.88 0.41 -20.84
N THR A 73 -2.88 0.69 -21.69
CA THR A 73 -2.52 2.05 -22.14
C THR A 73 -3.71 2.75 -22.82
N GLU A 74 -4.41 2.07 -23.72
CA GLU A 74 -5.59 2.61 -24.39
C GLU A 74 -6.72 2.92 -23.40
N ARG A 75 -7.01 2.01 -22.48
CA ARG A 75 -8.00 2.21 -21.41
C ARG A 75 -7.62 3.37 -20.49
N PHE A 76 -6.35 3.48 -20.08
CA PHE A 76 -5.83 4.55 -19.26
C PHE A 76 -5.98 5.90 -19.94
N THR A 77 -5.55 6.03 -21.20
CA THR A 77 -5.68 7.26 -21.99
C THR A 77 -7.15 7.70 -22.05
N LYS A 78 -8.04 6.75 -22.34
CA LYS A 78 -9.47 7.05 -22.39
C LYS A 78 -10.04 7.47 -21.04
N ALA A 79 -9.64 6.84 -19.94
CA ALA A 79 -10.07 7.19 -18.60
C ALA A 79 -9.60 8.62 -18.22
N VAL A 80 -8.36 8.99 -18.53
CA VAL A 80 -7.83 10.35 -18.30
C VAL A 80 -8.58 11.39 -19.13
N GLU A 81 -8.91 11.11 -20.39
CA GLU A 81 -9.76 12.00 -21.22
C GLU A 81 -11.12 12.24 -20.57
N LEU A 82 -11.73 11.21 -19.97
CA LEU A 82 -13.03 11.34 -19.29
C LEU A 82 -12.94 12.23 -18.04
N LEU A 83 -11.80 12.27 -17.33
CA LEU A 83 -11.61 13.18 -16.18
C LEU A 83 -11.68 14.67 -16.57
N ALA A 84 -11.32 15.03 -17.79
CA ALA A 84 -11.36 16.40 -18.28
C ALA A 84 -12.80 16.91 -18.61
N SER A 85 -13.80 16.03 -18.59
CA SER A 85 -15.19 16.39 -18.92
C SER A 85 -15.80 17.36 -17.89
N GLU A 86 -16.60 18.32 -18.37
CA GLU A 86 -17.42 19.18 -17.50
C GLU A 86 -18.58 18.39 -16.87
N ASN A 87 -19.00 17.27 -17.45
CA ASN A 87 -20.08 16.43 -16.94
C ASN A 87 -19.57 15.49 -15.83
N ILE A 88 -20.09 15.64 -14.62
CA ILE A 88 -19.70 14.85 -13.45
C ILE A 88 -19.90 13.33 -13.67
N SER A 89 -20.96 12.91 -14.37
CA SER A 89 -21.22 11.47 -14.63
C SER A 89 -20.16 10.88 -15.56
N ILE A 90 -19.64 11.68 -16.51
CA ILE A 90 -18.55 11.26 -17.39
C ILE A 90 -17.24 11.18 -16.59
N ARG A 91 -16.93 12.15 -15.73
CA ARG A 91 -15.75 12.10 -14.85
C ARG A 91 -15.79 10.90 -13.92
N LEU A 92 -16.93 10.57 -13.33
CA LEU A 92 -17.11 9.36 -12.52
C LEU A 92 -16.78 8.10 -13.32
N GLY A 93 -17.21 8.02 -14.59
CA GLY A 93 -16.82 6.92 -15.49
C GLY A 93 -15.30 6.79 -15.66
N GLY A 94 -14.59 7.92 -15.79
CA GLY A 94 -13.13 7.97 -15.83
C GLY A 94 -12.49 7.50 -14.52
N ILE A 95 -12.98 7.98 -13.38
CA ILE A 95 -12.48 7.62 -12.05
C ILE A 95 -12.60 6.12 -11.80
N TYR A 96 -13.78 5.51 -12.05
CA TYR A 96 -13.97 4.07 -11.86
C TYR A 96 -13.22 3.21 -12.91
N ALA A 97 -13.00 3.75 -14.13
CA ALA A 97 -12.12 3.09 -15.09
C ALA A 97 -10.66 3.03 -14.60
N LEU A 98 -10.15 4.13 -14.00
CA LEU A 98 -8.83 4.18 -13.37
C LEU A 98 -8.71 3.22 -12.18
N GLU A 99 -9.73 3.16 -11.32
CA GLU A 99 -9.79 2.20 -10.23
C GLU A 99 -9.58 0.76 -10.72
N ARG A 100 -10.32 0.37 -11.76
CA ARG A 100 -10.22 -0.96 -12.32
C ARG A 100 -8.81 -1.25 -12.87
N ILE A 101 -8.21 -0.28 -13.56
CA ILE A 101 -6.84 -0.42 -14.06
C ILE A 101 -5.85 -0.56 -12.90
N ALA A 102 -5.99 0.24 -11.83
CA ALA A 102 -5.13 0.17 -10.65
C ALA A 102 -5.19 -1.20 -9.94
N LYS A 103 -6.37 -1.86 -9.97
CA LYS A 103 -6.55 -3.22 -9.45
C LYS A 103 -5.93 -4.28 -10.37
N ASP A 104 -6.09 -4.12 -11.69
CA ASP A 104 -5.64 -5.08 -12.71
C ASP A 104 -4.12 -5.01 -12.97
N SER A 105 -3.46 -3.85 -12.78
CA SER A 105 -2.07 -3.60 -13.11
C SER A 105 -1.28 -3.05 -11.92
N GLU A 106 -0.39 -3.86 -11.38
CA GLU A 106 0.49 -3.46 -10.28
C GLU A 106 1.44 -2.33 -10.69
N LYS A 107 1.99 -2.38 -11.91
CA LYS A 107 2.93 -1.37 -12.41
C LYS A 107 2.29 0.00 -12.67
N ASP A 108 0.97 0.04 -12.94
CA ASP A 108 0.26 1.28 -13.21
C ASP A 108 -0.41 1.86 -11.95
N HIS A 109 -0.52 1.06 -10.88
CA HIS A 109 -1.18 1.42 -9.62
C HIS A 109 -0.77 2.81 -9.12
N TRP A 110 0.54 3.03 -8.94
CA TRP A 110 1.04 4.31 -8.43
C TRP A 110 0.80 5.48 -9.38
N THR A 111 0.93 5.26 -10.68
CA THR A 111 0.64 6.29 -11.69
C THR A 111 -0.81 6.74 -11.60
N ILE A 112 -1.73 5.80 -11.38
CA ILE A 112 -3.15 6.11 -11.20
C ILE A 112 -3.38 6.90 -9.91
N MET A 113 -2.75 6.53 -8.79
CA MET A 113 -2.82 7.30 -7.54
C MET A 113 -2.36 8.75 -7.75
N LYS A 114 -1.28 8.97 -8.51
CA LYS A 114 -0.82 10.33 -8.87
C LYS A 114 -1.83 11.10 -9.73
N VAL A 115 -2.49 10.44 -10.68
CA VAL A 115 -3.52 11.07 -11.51
C VAL A 115 -4.72 11.46 -10.68
N LEU A 116 -5.21 10.56 -9.81
CA LEU A 116 -6.37 10.84 -8.94
C LEU A 116 -6.08 11.95 -7.93
N THR A 117 -4.89 11.96 -7.30
CA THR A 117 -4.52 13.05 -6.37
C THR A 117 -4.34 14.38 -7.11
N ALA A 118 -3.79 14.38 -8.33
CA ALA A 118 -3.72 15.58 -9.16
C ALA A 118 -5.12 16.11 -9.53
N PHE A 119 -6.04 15.22 -9.89
CA PHE A 119 -7.44 15.55 -10.14
C PHE A 119 -8.08 16.21 -8.92
N VAL A 120 -7.89 15.64 -7.71
CA VAL A 120 -8.42 16.22 -6.47
C VAL A 120 -7.86 17.62 -6.24
N ARG A 121 -6.52 17.81 -6.35
CA ARG A 121 -5.89 19.13 -6.17
C ARG A 121 -6.41 20.18 -7.17
N GLU A 122 -6.66 19.77 -8.41
CA GLU A 122 -7.15 20.69 -9.45
C GLU A 122 -8.62 21.06 -9.22
N LYS A 123 -9.45 20.09 -8.84
CA LYS A 123 -10.90 20.29 -8.70
C LYS A 123 -11.35 20.78 -7.32
N ALA A 124 -10.52 20.59 -6.30
CA ALA A 124 -10.76 21.03 -4.93
C ALA A 124 -9.58 21.87 -4.38
N PRO A 125 -9.13 22.94 -5.05
CA PRO A 125 -8.06 23.77 -4.52
C PRO A 125 -8.54 24.56 -3.29
N LEU A 126 -7.64 24.78 -2.33
CA LEU A 126 -7.90 25.71 -1.24
C LEU A 126 -7.95 27.14 -1.78
N LYS A 127 -9.11 27.78 -1.73
CA LYS A 127 -9.28 29.16 -2.16
C LYS A 127 -8.93 30.11 -1.02
N LYS A 128 -8.13 31.14 -1.30
CA LYS A 128 -7.72 32.16 -0.32
C LYS A 128 -8.82 33.17 0.04
N GLU A 129 -9.94 33.16 -0.68
CA GLU A 129 -11.04 34.10 -0.44
C GLU A 129 -12.20 33.36 0.24
N GLU A 130 -12.57 33.83 1.42
CA GLU A 130 -13.79 33.42 2.12
C GLU A 130 -15.01 33.86 1.32
N ILE A 131 -15.63 32.94 0.64
CA ILE A 131 -17.00 33.17 0.16
C ILE A 131 -17.90 32.93 1.37
N GLN A 132 -18.52 34.00 1.89
CA GLN A 132 -19.62 33.89 2.83
C GLN A 132 -20.79 33.18 2.12
N GLN A 133 -20.80 31.88 2.14
CA GLN A 133 -21.94 31.08 1.72
C GLN A 133 -22.61 30.50 2.96
N GLU A 134 -23.85 30.92 3.20
CA GLU A 134 -24.74 30.41 4.27
C GLU A 134 -25.07 28.91 4.12
N GLN A 135 -24.77 28.30 2.99
CA GLN A 135 -24.94 26.86 2.77
C GLN A 135 -23.56 26.18 2.76
N LEU A 136 -23.38 25.30 3.71
CA LEU A 136 -22.19 24.47 3.86
C LEU A 136 -21.98 23.65 2.59
N PRO A 137 -20.90 23.84 1.85
CA PRO A 137 -20.66 23.14 0.59
C PRO A 137 -20.55 21.63 0.83
N LYS A 138 -21.40 20.88 0.15
CA LYS A 138 -21.25 19.42 0.09
C LYS A 138 -20.09 19.11 -0.86
N ILE A 139 -19.18 18.22 -0.44
CA ILE A 139 -18.10 17.79 -1.32
C ILE A 139 -18.65 17.22 -2.64
N PRO A 140 -18.11 17.61 -3.81
CA PRO A 140 -18.54 17.05 -5.09
C PRO A 140 -18.36 15.53 -5.15
N THR A 141 -19.34 14.83 -5.74
CA THR A 141 -19.38 13.37 -5.75
C THR A 141 -18.17 12.74 -6.45
N ASP A 142 -17.63 13.41 -7.47
CA ASP A 142 -16.44 12.94 -8.19
C ASP A 142 -15.16 13.09 -7.34
N ILE A 143 -15.06 14.16 -6.54
CA ILE A 143 -13.95 14.31 -5.57
C ILE A 143 -14.04 13.23 -4.50
N GLN A 144 -15.22 13.00 -3.93
CA GLN A 144 -15.44 11.94 -2.94
C GLN A 144 -15.09 10.56 -3.52
N ALA A 145 -15.52 10.25 -4.76
CA ALA A 145 -15.21 9.00 -5.43
C ALA A 145 -13.70 8.81 -5.64
N ALA A 146 -13.00 9.85 -6.08
CA ALA A 146 -11.55 9.80 -6.24
C ALA A 146 -10.84 9.55 -4.91
N LEU A 147 -11.25 10.21 -3.83
CA LEU A 147 -10.67 10.06 -2.50
C LEU A 147 -10.97 8.69 -1.89
N THR A 148 -12.16 8.14 -2.13
CA THR A 148 -12.51 6.77 -1.72
C THR A 148 -11.56 5.76 -2.37
N ILE A 149 -11.28 5.88 -3.66
CA ILE A 149 -10.35 5.00 -4.37
C ILE A 149 -8.90 5.17 -3.86
N ILE A 150 -8.47 6.41 -3.63
CA ILE A 150 -7.17 6.72 -3.03
C ILE A 150 -7.05 6.07 -1.64
N GLY A 151 -8.08 6.18 -0.81
CA GLY A 151 -8.12 5.61 0.54
C GLY A 151 -8.17 4.08 0.57
N GLN A 152 -8.65 3.44 -0.49
CA GLN A 152 -8.70 1.98 -0.62
C GLN A 152 -7.44 1.38 -1.29
N ARG A 153 -6.41 2.20 -1.53
CA ARG A 153 -5.19 1.73 -2.21
C ARG A 153 -4.45 0.65 -1.42
N ASP A 154 -3.79 -0.22 -2.13
CA ASP A 154 -2.85 -1.17 -1.56
C ASP A 154 -1.48 -0.50 -1.38
N VAL A 155 -1.17 -0.08 -0.15
CA VAL A 155 0.10 0.60 0.21
C VAL A 155 1.33 -0.25 -0.09
N LYS A 156 1.20 -1.59 -0.17
CA LYS A 156 2.32 -2.46 -0.53
C LYS A 156 2.80 -2.25 -1.97
N ARG A 157 1.96 -1.64 -2.81
CA ARG A 157 2.28 -1.29 -4.19
C ARG A 157 2.81 0.13 -4.35
N ASP A 158 2.85 0.90 -3.25
CA ASP A 158 3.40 2.25 -3.28
C ASP A 158 4.93 2.17 -3.36
N PRO A 159 5.58 2.96 -4.23
CA PRO A 159 7.04 3.01 -4.28
C PRO A 159 7.61 3.61 -2.99
N ASN A 160 8.75 3.08 -2.56
CA ASN A 160 9.48 3.65 -1.43
C ASN A 160 9.76 5.15 -1.67
N ASN A 161 9.61 5.95 -0.61
CA ASN A 161 9.87 7.40 -0.61
C ASN A 161 8.95 8.25 -1.51
N GLN A 162 7.81 7.74 -1.96
CA GLN A 162 6.80 8.55 -2.63
C GLN A 162 5.56 8.70 -1.74
N ARG A 163 4.97 9.90 -1.75
CA ARG A 163 3.80 10.25 -0.96
C ARG A 163 2.62 10.62 -1.87
N LEU A 164 1.40 10.30 -1.45
CA LEU A 164 0.20 10.87 -2.05
C LEU A 164 0.21 12.38 -1.80
N ASN A 165 0.08 13.17 -2.83
CA ASN A 165 0.08 14.63 -2.70
C ASN A 165 -1.35 15.17 -2.74
N LEU A 166 -1.86 15.59 -1.57
CA LEU A 166 -3.15 16.24 -1.36
C LEU A 166 -2.99 17.62 -0.69
N GLN A 167 -1.81 18.24 -0.86
CA GLN A 167 -1.49 19.55 -0.28
C GLN A 167 -2.47 20.63 -0.73
N ASN A 168 -2.79 21.57 0.17
CA ASN A 168 -3.57 22.77 -0.12
C ASN A 168 -4.90 22.47 -0.82
N THR A 169 -5.53 21.35 -0.48
CA THR A 169 -6.86 20.98 -0.99
C THR A 169 -7.97 21.36 -0.03
N ASN A 170 -9.15 21.67 -0.58
CA ASN A 170 -10.36 21.86 0.21
C ASN A 170 -11.13 20.54 0.31
N LEU A 171 -10.95 19.83 1.42
CA LEU A 171 -11.56 18.55 1.76
C LEU A 171 -12.54 18.69 2.94
N GLU A 172 -13.15 19.87 3.06
CA GLU A 172 -14.14 20.12 4.10
C GLU A 172 -15.26 19.07 4.06
N ARG A 173 -15.51 18.41 5.20
CA ARG A 173 -16.56 17.39 5.38
C ARG A 173 -16.46 16.18 4.45
N VAL A 174 -15.28 15.89 3.95
CA VAL A 174 -15.03 14.65 3.21
C VAL A 174 -15.23 13.44 4.11
N ASP A 175 -15.73 12.35 3.55
CA ASP A 175 -15.73 11.03 4.19
C ASP A 175 -14.46 10.27 3.78
N LEU A 176 -13.56 10.13 4.72
CA LEU A 176 -12.30 9.37 4.65
C LEU A 176 -12.25 8.30 5.75
N SER A 177 -13.41 7.91 6.29
CA SER A 177 -13.49 6.88 7.32
C SER A 177 -12.86 5.57 6.85
N GLY A 178 -11.98 4.99 7.67
CA GLY A 178 -11.21 3.79 7.36
C GLY A 178 -10.23 3.93 6.18
N ALA A 179 -10.02 5.15 5.64
CA ALA A 179 -9.13 5.36 4.51
C ALA A 179 -7.66 5.11 4.89
N ASN A 180 -6.92 4.49 3.98
CA ASN A 180 -5.47 4.36 4.14
C ASN A 180 -4.75 5.56 3.51
N LEU A 181 -4.34 6.50 4.35
CA LEU A 181 -3.59 7.71 4.00
C LEU A 181 -2.18 7.70 4.58
N GLN A 182 -1.64 6.50 4.87
CA GLN A 182 -0.29 6.33 5.39
C GLN A 182 0.73 7.10 4.54
N GLY A 183 1.54 7.93 5.19
CA GLY A 183 2.57 8.75 4.58
C GLY A 183 2.07 9.81 3.59
N ALA A 184 0.76 10.07 3.51
CA ALA A 184 0.21 11.10 2.62
C ALA A 184 0.66 12.49 3.02
N ASP A 185 0.78 13.37 2.05
CA ASP A 185 1.01 14.79 2.23
C ASP A 185 -0.31 15.57 2.12
N LEU A 186 -0.81 16.00 3.25
CA LEU A 186 -2.03 16.79 3.46
C LEU A 186 -1.71 18.19 4.00
N SER A 187 -0.43 18.62 3.88
CA SER A 187 -0.01 19.91 4.42
C SER A 187 -0.85 21.07 3.85
N GLY A 188 -1.29 21.93 4.75
CA GLY A 188 -2.16 23.06 4.42
C GLY A 188 -3.55 22.68 3.90
N ALA A 189 -3.96 21.42 3.96
CA ALA A 189 -5.30 21.02 3.52
C ALA A 189 -6.40 21.49 4.49
N ASN A 190 -7.58 21.83 3.97
CA ASN A 190 -8.76 22.08 4.78
C ASN A 190 -9.56 20.79 4.96
N LEU A 191 -9.48 20.20 6.13
CA LEU A 191 -10.18 18.99 6.58
C LEU A 191 -11.24 19.32 7.64
N GLN A 192 -11.73 20.57 7.67
CA GLN A 192 -12.72 20.99 8.66
C GLN A 192 -13.96 20.08 8.63
N GLY A 193 -14.31 19.49 9.77
CA GLY A 193 -15.46 18.59 9.90
C GLY A 193 -15.37 17.32 9.06
N ALA A 194 -14.19 16.95 8.54
CA ALA A 194 -13.99 15.70 7.82
C ALA A 194 -14.20 14.48 8.73
N ASP A 195 -14.70 13.39 8.16
CA ASP A 195 -14.78 12.09 8.82
C ASP A 195 -13.50 11.27 8.50
N LEU A 196 -12.66 11.13 9.51
CA LEU A 196 -11.38 10.40 9.47
C LEU A 196 -11.36 9.25 10.49
N ARG A 197 -12.54 8.81 10.96
CA ARG A 197 -12.63 7.71 11.93
C ARG A 197 -11.96 6.45 11.39
N GLU A 198 -11.16 5.80 12.24
CA GLU A 198 -10.43 4.57 11.90
C GLU A 198 -9.46 4.73 10.70
N ALA A 199 -9.23 5.95 10.19
CA ALA A 199 -8.31 6.17 9.09
C ALA A 199 -6.85 5.88 9.51
N ASN A 200 -6.05 5.36 8.59
CA ASN A 200 -4.62 5.19 8.77
C ASN A 200 -3.87 6.38 8.19
N LEU A 201 -3.41 7.27 9.05
CA LEU A 201 -2.60 8.46 8.75
C LEU A 201 -1.17 8.34 9.30
N GLN A 202 -0.70 7.11 9.55
CA GLN A 202 0.66 6.90 10.07
C GLN A 202 1.71 7.60 9.22
N GLY A 203 2.56 8.45 9.84
CA GLY A 203 3.60 9.21 9.17
C GLY A 203 3.11 10.21 8.13
N ALA A 204 1.81 10.57 8.14
CA ALA A 204 1.26 11.59 7.25
C ALA A 204 1.76 12.99 7.65
N ASP A 205 1.87 13.87 6.67
CA ASP A 205 2.19 15.28 6.83
C ASP A 205 0.88 16.09 6.84
N LEU A 206 0.53 16.63 8.00
CA LEU A 206 -0.66 17.45 8.25
C LEU A 206 -0.29 18.85 8.75
N ARG A 207 0.95 19.28 8.50
CA ARG A 207 1.40 20.61 8.91
C ARG A 207 0.51 21.71 8.36
N GLU A 208 0.18 22.67 9.23
CA GLU A 208 -0.70 23.80 8.87
C GLU A 208 -2.11 23.40 8.38
N ALA A 209 -2.49 22.11 8.47
CA ALA A 209 -3.81 21.65 8.04
C ALA A 209 -4.91 22.14 8.99
N ASN A 210 -6.09 22.43 8.45
CA ASN A 210 -7.26 22.78 9.24
C ASN A 210 -8.16 21.56 9.47
N LEU A 211 -8.10 20.99 10.67
CA LEU A 211 -8.92 19.86 11.12
C LEU A 211 -9.97 20.28 12.16
N GLN A 212 -10.38 21.56 12.17
CA GLN A 212 -11.35 22.04 13.14
C GLN A 212 -12.64 21.18 13.10
N GLY A 213 -13.00 20.60 14.24
CA GLY A 213 -14.19 19.75 14.38
C GLY A 213 -14.17 18.46 13.55
N ALA A 214 -13.01 18.05 13.02
CA ALA A 214 -12.87 16.77 12.32
C ALA A 214 -13.04 15.59 13.30
N ASP A 215 -13.54 14.47 12.80
CA ASP A 215 -13.69 13.23 13.55
C ASP A 215 -12.53 12.25 13.23
N LEU A 216 -11.64 12.07 14.19
CA LEU A 216 -10.44 11.24 14.14
C LEU A 216 -10.52 10.10 15.18
N ILE A 217 -11.73 9.75 15.64
CA ILE A 217 -11.91 8.69 16.62
C ILE A 217 -11.30 7.39 16.10
N GLU A 218 -10.46 6.74 16.95
CA GLU A 218 -9.77 5.49 16.66
C GLU A 218 -8.82 5.54 15.41
N ALA A 219 -8.48 6.75 14.91
CA ALA A 219 -7.53 6.89 13.82
C ALA A 219 -6.10 6.49 14.24
N ASN A 220 -5.33 5.94 13.31
CA ASN A 220 -3.90 5.72 13.48
C ASN A 220 -3.11 6.94 12.99
N LEU A 221 -2.63 7.74 13.93
CA LEU A 221 -1.89 8.99 13.73
C LEU A 221 -0.43 8.85 14.18
N GLN A 222 0.06 7.61 14.34
CA GLN A 222 1.44 7.35 14.80
C GLN A 222 2.45 8.05 13.87
N GLU A 223 3.41 8.77 14.48
CA GLU A 223 4.47 9.49 13.75
C GLU A 223 3.95 10.53 12.74
N ALA A 224 2.67 10.93 12.79
CA ALA A 224 2.14 11.99 11.94
C ALA A 224 2.62 13.37 12.41
N ASP A 225 2.82 14.29 11.47
CA ASP A 225 3.25 15.66 11.72
C ASP A 225 2.04 16.61 11.63
N PHE A 226 1.63 17.15 12.78
CA PHE A 226 0.56 18.14 12.93
C PHE A 226 1.09 19.51 13.30
N SER A 227 2.38 19.80 13.09
CA SER A 227 2.97 21.08 13.47
C SER A 227 2.14 22.24 12.90
N ASP A 228 1.78 23.20 13.77
CA ASP A 228 0.95 24.35 13.45
C ASP A 228 -0.44 24.05 12.90
N ALA A 229 -0.93 22.82 12.98
CA ALA A 229 -2.27 22.43 12.54
C ALA A 229 -3.36 22.96 13.49
N ASN A 230 -4.58 23.12 12.97
CA ASN A 230 -5.76 23.51 13.74
C ASN A 230 -6.66 22.31 14.02
N LEU A 231 -6.60 21.74 15.22
CA LEU A 231 -7.48 20.67 15.72
C LEU A 231 -8.52 21.18 16.72
N LYS A 232 -8.88 22.47 16.66
CA LYS A 232 -9.87 23.05 17.56
C LYS A 232 -11.18 22.27 17.55
N GLY A 233 -11.59 21.73 18.71
CA GLY A 233 -12.83 20.96 18.87
C GLY A 233 -12.86 19.66 18.09
N ALA A 234 -11.73 19.14 17.58
CA ALA A 234 -11.66 17.86 16.91
C ALA A 234 -11.91 16.69 17.86
N TYR A 235 -12.49 15.61 17.35
CA TYR A 235 -12.73 14.36 18.08
C TYR A 235 -11.57 13.41 17.81
N VAL A 236 -10.66 13.26 18.80
CA VAL A 236 -9.42 12.48 18.67
C VAL A 236 -9.40 11.34 19.72
N SER A 237 -10.58 11.00 20.25
CA SER A 237 -10.71 9.98 21.29
C SER A 237 -10.24 8.62 20.77
N LYS A 238 -9.45 7.90 21.59
CA LYS A 238 -8.85 6.60 21.30
C LYS A 238 -7.91 6.57 20.08
N ALA A 239 -7.57 7.72 19.49
CA ALA A 239 -6.62 7.77 18.40
C ALA A 239 -5.21 7.41 18.88
N ASN A 240 -4.42 6.80 18.01
CA ASN A 240 -3.02 6.50 18.26
C ASN A 240 -2.11 7.63 17.75
N LEU A 241 -1.67 8.50 18.64
CA LEU A 241 -0.76 9.63 18.39
C LEU A 241 0.67 9.31 18.92
N HIS A 242 1.05 8.04 19.01
CA HIS A 242 2.38 7.64 19.46
C HIS A 242 3.48 8.32 18.64
N VAL A 243 4.35 9.09 19.31
CA VAL A 243 5.46 9.84 18.70
C VAL A 243 5.00 10.83 17.61
N ALA A 244 3.74 11.29 17.63
CA ALA A 244 3.27 12.33 16.70
C ALA A 244 3.86 13.69 17.07
N ASP A 245 4.08 14.53 16.06
CA ASP A 245 4.46 15.94 16.26
C ASP A 245 3.20 16.83 16.27
N LEU A 246 2.94 17.43 17.43
CA LEU A 246 1.84 18.37 17.69
C LEU A 246 2.38 19.75 18.09
N GLY A 247 3.61 20.07 17.72
CA GLY A 247 4.23 21.37 18.00
C GLY A 247 3.40 22.53 17.47
N GLY A 248 3.13 23.54 18.29
CA GLY A 248 2.32 24.70 17.90
C GLY A 248 0.84 24.41 17.57
N THR A 249 0.41 23.16 17.65
CA THR A 249 -0.94 22.72 17.27
C THR A 249 -2.02 23.38 18.14
N ASN A 250 -3.11 23.84 17.52
CA ASN A 250 -4.27 24.34 18.25
C ASN A 250 -5.23 23.19 18.61
N LEU A 251 -5.14 22.70 19.85
CA LEU A 251 -6.00 21.66 20.43
C LEU A 251 -7.11 22.22 21.32
N GLN A 252 -7.47 23.50 21.18
CA GLN A 252 -8.52 24.13 22.00
C GLN A 252 -9.82 23.36 21.95
N GLY A 253 -10.27 22.83 23.10
CA GLY A 253 -11.52 22.07 23.22
C GLY A 253 -11.54 20.71 22.51
N ALA A 254 -10.38 20.22 22.06
CA ALA A 254 -10.27 18.91 21.42
C ALA A 254 -10.59 17.76 22.41
N PHE A 255 -11.19 16.70 21.93
CA PHE A 255 -11.54 15.50 22.68
C PHE A 255 -10.46 14.43 22.51
N LEU A 256 -9.52 14.35 23.45
CA LEU A 256 -8.39 13.42 23.48
C LEU A 256 -8.60 12.28 24.52
N ILE A 257 -9.86 11.94 24.78
CA ILE A 257 -10.21 10.93 25.78
C ILE A 257 -9.66 9.56 25.35
N GLU A 258 -8.90 8.90 26.23
CA GLU A 258 -8.24 7.63 25.96
C GLU A 258 -7.26 7.64 24.74
N ALA A 259 -6.86 8.81 24.25
CA ALA A 259 -5.89 8.91 23.18
C ALA A 259 -4.49 8.48 23.63
N ASN A 260 -3.77 7.81 22.77
CA ASN A 260 -2.38 7.43 23.01
C ASN A 260 -1.43 8.53 22.52
N LEU A 261 -0.95 9.37 23.39
CA LEU A 261 0.02 10.45 23.16
C LEU A 261 1.42 10.07 23.66
N GLN A 262 1.69 8.78 23.85
CA GLN A 262 3.00 8.33 24.34
C GLN A 262 4.13 8.84 23.45
N GLY A 263 5.10 9.55 24.04
CA GLY A 263 6.24 10.11 23.34
C GLY A 263 5.92 11.23 22.34
N ALA A 264 4.68 11.73 22.31
CA ALA A 264 4.28 12.81 21.40
C ALA A 264 4.93 14.14 21.78
N PHE A 265 5.16 15.01 20.80
CA PHE A 265 5.73 16.34 20.95
C PHE A 265 4.60 17.37 20.94
N LEU A 266 4.33 18.02 22.08
CA LEU A 266 3.27 19.04 22.26
C LEU A 266 3.87 20.41 22.63
N ILE A 267 5.10 20.68 22.24
CA ILE A 267 5.78 21.95 22.52
C ILE A 267 4.95 23.09 21.91
N GLU A 268 4.63 24.10 22.73
CA GLU A 268 3.80 25.27 22.33
C GLU A 268 2.36 24.93 21.88
N ALA A 269 1.91 23.67 22.00
CA ALA A 269 0.55 23.31 21.66
C ALA A 269 -0.47 24.01 22.58
N ASN A 270 -1.60 24.49 22.05
CA ASN A 270 -2.66 25.12 22.82
C ASN A 270 -3.69 24.09 23.29
N LEU A 271 -3.63 23.74 24.57
CA LEU A 271 -4.51 22.74 25.22
C LEU A 271 -5.68 23.35 26.01
N GLN A 272 -6.07 24.61 25.70
CA GLN A 272 -7.17 25.27 26.39
C GLN A 272 -8.47 24.45 26.33
N GLY A 273 -8.92 23.94 27.48
CA GLY A 273 -10.17 23.20 27.58
C GLY A 273 -10.19 21.85 26.85
N ALA A 274 -9.03 21.33 26.43
CA ALA A 274 -8.92 19.99 25.87
C ALA A 274 -9.29 18.91 26.92
N PHE A 275 -9.95 17.84 26.48
CA PHE A 275 -10.41 16.74 27.32
C PHE A 275 -9.40 15.61 27.30
N LEU A 276 -8.59 15.47 28.36
CA LEU A 276 -7.46 14.51 28.47
C LEU A 276 -7.77 13.31 29.38
N ARG A 277 -9.04 13.03 29.69
CA ARG A 277 -9.39 11.91 30.56
C ARG A 277 -8.82 10.59 30.00
N GLU A 278 -8.03 9.92 30.84
CA GLU A 278 -7.40 8.63 30.50
C GLU A 278 -6.48 8.67 29.26
N ALA A 279 -6.10 9.88 28.79
CA ALA A 279 -5.09 10.02 27.74
C ALA A 279 -3.72 9.55 28.25
N ASN A 280 -2.98 8.82 27.43
CA ASN A 280 -1.63 8.37 27.75
C ASN A 280 -0.59 9.41 27.30
N LEU A 281 0.00 10.14 28.25
CA LEU A 281 1.04 11.15 28.07
C LEU A 281 2.44 10.66 28.46
N GLN A 282 2.65 9.35 28.65
CA GLN A 282 3.96 8.81 29.07
C GLN A 282 5.06 9.23 28.09
N GLY A 283 6.14 9.83 28.61
CA GLY A 283 7.24 10.31 27.81
C GLY A 283 6.91 11.46 26.85
N ALA A 284 5.70 12.02 26.87
CA ALA A 284 5.33 13.14 26.03
C ALA A 284 6.04 14.43 26.47
N ASP A 285 6.35 15.29 25.49
CA ASP A 285 6.93 16.61 25.73
C ASP A 285 5.86 17.71 25.63
N LEU A 286 5.44 18.22 26.78
CA LEU A 286 4.49 19.35 26.90
C LEU A 286 5.22 20.65 27.32
N ALA A 287 6.53 20.74 27.17
CA ALA A 287 7.26 21.96 27.46
C ALA A 287 6.63 23.14 26.70
N LEU A 288 6.42 24.26 27.37
CA LEU A 288 5.79 25.46 26.80
C LEU A 288 4.35 25.26 26.29
N ALA A 289 3.71 24.12 26.56
CA ALA A 289 2.31 23.91 26.19
C ALA A 289 1.42 25.00 26.83
N GLN A 290 0.57 25.60 25.99
CA GLN A 290 -0.21 26.77 26.35
C GLN A 290 -1.56 26.39 26.94
N ASN A 291 -2.00 27.14 27.97
CA ASN A 291 -3.34 27.04 28.57
C ASN A 291 -3.69 25.67 29.16
N LEU A 292 -2.69 24.80 29.36
CA LEU A 292 -2.84 23.52 30.05
C LEU A 292 -3.03 23.76 31.55
N LYS A 293 -4.00 23.06 32.17
CA LYS A 293 -4.34 23.20 33.59
C LYS A 293 -4.03 21.93 34.36
N GLN A 294 -3.79 22.11 35.68
CA GLN A 294 -3.50 21.02 36.60
C GLN A 294 -4.64 19.94 36.62
N GLU A 295 -5.90 20.35 36.47
CA GLU A 295 -7.03 19.43 36.46
C GLU A 295 -7.04 18.51 35.24
N GLN A 296 -6.52 18.97 34.09
CA GLN A 296 -6.45 18.18 32.86
C GLN A 296 -5.42 17.06 32.99
N ILE A 297 -4.26 17.33 33.59
CA ILE A 297 -3.20 16.32 33.75
C ILE A 297 -3.48 15.34 34.89
N LYS A 298 -4.27 15.73 35.90
CA LYS A 298 -4.65 14.83 37.00
C LYS A 298 -5.48 13.63 36.57
N ILE A 299 -6.16 13.71 35.45
CA ILE A 299 -7.06 12.65 34.95
C ILE A 299 -6.48 11.94 33.73
N ALA A 300 -5.24 12.25 33.36
CA ALA A 300 -4.45 11.60 32.33
C ALA A 300 -3.40 10.65 32.96
N PHE A 301 -2.80 9.81 32.14
CA PHE A 301 -1.66 8.97 32.52
C PHE A 301 -0.36 9.60 32.03
N GLY A 302 0.66 9.57 32.82
CA GLY A 302 2.00 10.03 32.49
C GLY A 302 3.03 9.31 33.36
N ASP A 303 4.30 9.66 33.19
CA ASP A 303 5.40 9.05 33.92
C ASP A 303 6.48 10.06 34.31
N SER A 304 7.62 9.58 34.81
CA SER A 304 8.77 10.41 35.15
C SER A 304 9.46 11.05 33.95
N ALA A 305 9.28 10.48 32.75
CA ALA A 305 9.84 10.99 31.49
C ALA A 305 8.97 12.07 30.83
N THR A 306 7.68 12.18 31.22
CA THR A 306 6.78 13.23 30.71
C THR A 306 7.29 14.61 31.12
N ILE A 307 7.50 15.51 30.16
CA ILE A 307 7.94 16.88 30.40
C ILE A 307 6.70 17.79 30.52
N LEU A 308 6.56 18.49 31.63
CA LEU A 308 5.47 19.43 31.90
C LEU A 308 5.94 20.88 31.82
N PRO A 309 5.05 21.85 31.55
CA PRO A 309 5.34 23.27 31.73
C PRO A 309 5.70 23.57 33.18
N ASP A 310 6.60 24.55 33.42
CA ASP A 310 7.13 24.93 34.73
C ASP A 310 6.05 25.30 35.77
N ASN A 311 4.89 25.73 35.33
CA ASN A 311 3.75 26.15 36.18
C ASN A 311 2.85 25.00 36.63
N LEU A 312 3.16 23.75 36.26
CA LEU A 312 2.36 22.57 36.60
C LEU A 312 3.17 21.57 37.43
N GLU A 313 2.51 20.98 38.43
CA GLU A 313 3.09 19.93 39.25
C GLU A 313 2.78 18.54 38.70
N ARG A 314 3.77 17.65 38.70
CA ARG A 314 3.57 16.25 38.31
C ARG A 314 2.58 15.56 39.25
N PRO A 315 1.52 14.94 38.74
CA PRO A 315 0.60 14.16 39.55
C PRO A 315 1.30 13.01 40.25
N VAL A 316 0.95 12.76 41.53
CA VAL A 316 1.60 11.73 42.37
C VAL A 316 1.50 10.33 41.74
N HIS A 317 0.39 10.00 41.07
CA HIS A 317 0.20 8.71 40.44
C HIS A 317 1.09 8.49 39.17
N TRP A 318 1.74 9.52 38.65
CA TRP A 318 2.72 9.39 37.56
C TRP A 318 4.13 8.99 38.03
N THR A 319 4.36 9.05 39.35
CA THR A 319 5.68 8.73 39.94
C THR A 319 5.72 7.35 40.57
N GLN A 320 4.56 6.68 40.71
CA GLN A 320 4.49 5.31 41.21
C GLN A 320 4.66 4.37 40.01
N ALA A 321 5.90 3.91 39.78
CA ALA A 321 6.14 2.78 38.93
C ALA A 321 5.46 1.54 39.51
N GLU A 322 4.61 0.89 38.72
CA GLU A 322 4.22 -0.48 39.00
C GLU A 322 5.36 -1.46 38.74
#